data_638820ce03d53b37c2e7fd9e650ee680
#
_entry.id   638820ce03d53b37c2e7fd9e650ee680
#
_cell.length_a   1.000
_cell.length_b   1.000
_cell.length_c   1.000
_cell.angle_alpha   90.00
_cell.angle_beta   90.00
_cell.angle_gamma   90.00
#
_symmetry.space_group_name_H-M   'P 1'
#
loop_
_entity.id
_entity.type
_entity.pdbx_description
1 polymer ?
#
loop_
_entity_poly.entity_id
_entity_poly.type
_entity_poly.pdbx_seq_one_letter_code
_entity_poly.pdbx_strand_id
1 'polypeptide(L)'
;MKISIIITLKKNVLDPQGLVIQKTLNGMGFNNVEKVRQGKFFEIEISETDKKKANDKAEEICQKLLANLVNENYKIIDSLNNS
;
A
#
# COMPACT_ATOMS: atom_id res chain seq x y z
N MET A 1 -3.45 -13.81 -13.85
CA MET A 1 -3.76 -13.73 -12.40
C MET A 1 -3.68 -12.29 -11.93
N LYS A 2 -4.65 -11.86 -11.18
CA LYS A 2 -4.69 -10.49 -10.65
C LYS A 2 -4.10 -10.46 -9.24
N ILE A 3 -3.20 -9.52 -9.00
CA ILE A 3 -2.53 -9.37 -7.71
C ILE A 3 -2.69 -7.93 -7.24
N SER A 4 -3.04 -7.78 -5.98
CA SER A 4 -3.18 -6.47 -5.35
C SER A 4 -1.99 -6.19 -4.44
N ILE A 5 -1.48 -4.97 -4.48
CA ILE A 5 -0.31 -4.57 -3.70
C ILE A 5 -0.65 -3.28 -2.96
N ILE A 6 -0.40 -3.29 -1.65
CA ILE A 6 -0.54 -2.10 -0.83
C ILE A 6 0.85 -1.62 -0.44
N ILE A 7 1.11 -0.33 -0.66
CA ILE A 7 2.38 0.29 -0.30
C ILE A 7 2.11 1.38 0.74
N THR A 8 2.79 1.30 1.87
CA THR A 8 2.62 2.26 2.96
C THR A 8 3.98 2.79 3.40
N LEU A 9 3.99 3.98 3.96
CA LEU A 9 5.21 4.53 4.55
C LEU A 9 5.57 3.75 5.81
N LYS A 10 6.87 3.61 6.06
CA LYS A 10 7.35 3.02 7.31
C LYS A 10 6.93 3.87 8.49
N LYS A 11 6.77 3.24 9.65
CA LYS A 11 6.20 3.89 10.84
C LYS A 11 6.95 5.15 11.26
N ASN A 12 8.26 5.17 11.09
CA ASN A 12 9.09 6.30 11.49
C ASN A 12 9.25 7.37 10.43
N VAL A 13 8.60 7.21 9.29
CA VAL A 13 8.64 8.20 8.22
C VAL A 13 7.46 9.15 8.38
N LEU A 14 7.74 10.46 8.33
CA LEU A 14 6.70 11.47 8.38
C LEU A 14 5.80 11.38 7.15
N ASP A 15 4.50 11.48 7.36
CA ASP A 15 3.49 11.49 6.30
C ASP A 15 2.80 12.86 6.28
N PRO A 16 3.32 13.81 5.48
CA PRO A 16 2.74 15.16 5.45
C PRO A 16 1.28 15.18 5.00
N GLN A 17 0.93 14.32 4.03
CA GLN A 17 -0.45 14.26 3.54
C GLN A 17 -1.39 13.70 4.59
N GLY A 18 -0.97 12.64 5.28
CA GLY A 18 -1.77 12.09 6.37
C GLY A 18 -1.99 13.10 7.48
N LEU A 19 -0.98 13.90 7.79
CA LEU A 19 -1.10 14.93 8.81
C LEU A 19 -2.11 16.01 8.41
N VAL A 20 -2.09 16.45 7.15
CA VAL A 20 -3.06 17.41 6.65
C VAL A 20 -4.47 16.87 6.74
N ILE A 21 -4.67 15.62 6.36
CA ILE A 21 -5.98 14.97 6.45
C ILE A 21 -6.46 14.91 7.88
N GLN A 22 -5.57 14.54 8.81
CA GLN A 22 -5.91 14.49 10.22
C GLN A 22 -6.38 15.87 10.75
N LYS A 23 -5.62 16.91 10.45
CA LYS A 23 -5.96 18.26 10.88
C LYS A 23 -7.28 18.73 10.28
N THR A 24 -7.52 18.41 9.02
CA THR A 24 -8.76 18.75 8.34
C THR A 24 -9.95 18.05 9.02
N LEU A 25 -9.81 16.77 9.33
CA LEU A 25 -10.85 16.03 10.02
C LEU A 25 -11.12 16.60 11.41
N ASN A 26 -10.09 16.95 12.16
CA ASN A 26 -10.25 17.56 13.46
C ASN A 26 -11.01 18.89 13.35
N GLY A 27 -10.71 19.69 12.33
CA GLY A 27 -11.42 20.95 12.08
C GLY A 27 -12.88 20.77 11.69
N MET A 28 -13.24 19.60 11.17
CA MET A 28 -14.61 19.27 10.82
C MET A 28 -15.41 18.65 11.97
N GLY A 29 -14.82 18.55 13.14
CA GLY A 29 -15.49 18.01 14.31
C GLY A 29 -15.14 16.58 14.69
N PHE A 30 -14.27 15.93 13.90
CA PHE A 30 -13.83 14.57 14.20
C PHE A 30 -12.61 14.61 15.13
N ASN A 31 -12.83 15.03 16.36
CA ASN A 31 -11.75 15.32 17.31
C ASN A 31 -11.06 14.06 17.85
N ASN A 32 -11.67 12.89 17.66
CA ASN A 32 -11.09 11.64 18.11
C ASN A 32 -10.21 10.95 17.05
N VAL A 33 -9.97 11.60 15.93
CA VAL A 33 -9.03 11.11 14.93
C VAL A 33 -7.62 11.50 15.38
N GLU A 34 -6.84 10.53 15.81
CA GLU A 34 -5.52 10.77 16.36
C GLU A 34 -4.40 10.64 15.33
N LYS A 35 -4.62 9.87 14.28
CA LYS A 35 -3.61 9.64 13.28
C LYS A 35 -4.23 9.23 11.95
N VAL A 36 -3.68 9.74 10.87
CA VAL A 36 -4.05 9.34 9.50
C VAL A 36 -2.78 9.02 8.74
N ARG A 37 -2.77 7.89 8.08
CA ARG A 37 -1.67 7.46 7.21
C ARG A 37 -2.22 7.23 5.82
N GLN A 38 -1.48 7.66 4.82
CA GLN A 38 -1.85 7.48 3.43
C GLN A 38 -0.91 6.49 2.76
N GLY A 39 -1.44 5.67 1.87
CA GLY A 39 -0.65 4.70 1.13
C GLY A 39 -1.11 4.63 -0.32
N LYS A 40 -0.53 3.69 -1.05
CA LYS A 40 -0.86 3.45 -2.45
C LYS A 40 -1.41 2.04 -2.61
N PHE A 41 -2.32 1.88 -3.57
CA PHE A 41 -2.89 0.58 -3.89
C PHE A 41 -2.73 0.34 -5.38
N PHE A 42 -2.15 -0.83 -5.73
CA PHE A 42 -1.98 -1.22 -7.12
C PHE A 42 -2.65 -2.55 -7.37
N GLU A 43 -3.32 -2.65 -8.51
CA GLU A 43 -3.81 -3.91 -9.02
C GLU A 43 -3.03 -4.26 -10.27
N ILE A 44 -2.41 -5.43 -10.29
CA ILE A 44 -1.58 -5.87 -11.41
C ILE A 44 -2.14 -7.16 -11.95
N GLU A 45 -2.31 -7.21 -13.26
CA GLU A 45 -2.71 -8.43 -13.93
C GLU A 45 -1.50 -9.05 -14.59
N ILE A 46 -1.15 -10.25 -14.17
CA ILE A 46 0.02 -10.97 -14.66
C ILE A 46 -0.43 -12.19 -15.45
N SER A 47 0.14 -12.36 -16.63
CA SER A 47 -0.17 -13.49 -17.49
C SER A 47 0.57 -14.73 -16.98
N GLU A 48 0.12 -15.24 -15.84
CA GLU A 48 0.68 -16.40 -15.16
C GLU A 48 -0.42 -17.14 -14.45
N THR A 49 -0.40 -18.47 -14.51
CA THR A 49 -1.40 -19.33 -13.88
C THR A 49 -0.91 -19.93 -12.57
N ASP A 50 0.40 -20.04 -12.39
CA ASP A 50 0.99 -20.54 -11.15
C ASP A 50 1.06 -19.41 -10.13
N LYS A 51 0.36 -19.60 -9.01
CA LYS A 51 0.27 -18.62 -7.96
C LYS A 51 1.63 -18.22 -7.38
N LYS A 52 2.52 -19.20 -7.19
CA LYS A 52 3.85 -18.94 -6.65
C LYS A 52 4.67 -18.08 -7.60
N LYS A 53 4.64 -18.41 -8.88
CA LYS A 53 5.36 -17.63 -9.90
C LYS A 53 4.81 -16.23 -10.03
N ALA A 54 3.50 -16.06 -9.93
CA ALA A 54 2.89 -14.75 -9.97
C ALA A 54 3.30 -13.91 -8.76
N ASN A 55 3.32 -14.50 -7.57
CA ASN A 55 3.77 -13.82 -6.36
C ASN A 55 5.25 -13.43 -6.45
N ASP A 56 6.09 -14.30 -6.96
CA ASP A 56 7.51 -14.00 -7.12
C ASP A 56 7.72 -12.81 -8.06
N LYS A 57 6.96 -12.75 -9.14
CA LYS A 57 7.02 -11.61 -10.05
C LYS A 57 6.49 -10.33 -9.39
N ALA A 58 5.44 -10.42 -8.62
CA ALA A 58 4.90 -9.28 -7.90
C ALA A 58 5.91 -8.74 -6.90
N GLU A 59 6.60 -9.60 -6.16
CA GLU A 59 7.66 -9.20 -5.25
C GLU A 59 8.78 -8.46 -5.99
N GLU A 60 9.20 -9.00 -7.12
CA GLU A 60 10.24 -8.39 -7.92
C GLU A 60 9.81 -7.00 -8.41
N ILE A 61 8.58 -6.87 -8.86
CA ILE A 61 8.03 -5.58 -9.29
C ILE A 61 8.03 -4.57 -8.14
N CYS A 62 7.59 -5.00 -6.95
CA CYS A 62 7.58 -4.13 -5.79
C CYS A 62 8.98 -3.63 -5.45
N GLN A 63 9.95 -4.53 -5.46
CA GLN A 63 11.32 -4.18 -5.10
C GLN A 63 11.98 -3.26 -6.12
N LYS A 64 11.62 -3.40 -7.39
CA LYS A 64 12.29 -2.64 -8.45
C LYS A 64 11.65 -1.31 -8.78
N LEU A 65 10.32 -1.23 -8.70
CA LEU A 65 9.62 -0.06 -9.23
C LEU A 65 8.59 0.57 -8.31
N LEU A 66 7.81 -0.23 -7.61
CA LEU A 66 6.62 0.28 -6.95
C LEU A 66 6.86 0.83 -5.56
N ALA A 67 7.82 0.28 -4.84
CA ALA A 67 8.09 0.66 -3.46
C ALA A 67 9.48 1.26 -3.33
N ASN A 68 9.57 2.38 -2.61
CA ASN A 68 10.84 2.92 -2.18
C ASN A 68 11.20 2.25 -0.86
N LEU A 69 12.04 1.21 -0.91
CA LEU A 69 12.32 0.37 0.25
C LEU A 69 13.03 1.10 1.40
N VAL A 70 13.55 2.29 1.15
CA VAL A 70 14.11 3.11 2.23
C VAL A 70 13.00 3.67 3.12
N ASN A 71 11.91 4.14 2.51
CA ASN A 71 10.83 4.84 3.20
C ASN A 71 9.51 4.09 3.23
N GLU A 72 9.35 3.04 2.42
CA GLU A 72 8.07 2.38 2.24
C GLU A 72 8.15 0.88 2.49
N ASN A 73 7.05 0.33 2.95
CA ASN A 73 6.82 -1.10 3.03
C ASN A 73 5.78 -1.48 2.00
N TYR A 74 5.76 -2.74 1.60
CA TYR A 74 4.72 -3.24 0.70
C TYR A 74 4.12 -4.52 1.24
N LYS A 75 2.88 -4.79 0.83
CA LYS A 75 2.20 -6.04 1.17
C LYS A 75 1.45 -6.52 -0.06
N ILE A 76 1.69 -7.77 -0.42
CA ILE A 76 1.00 -8.41 -1.54
C ILE A 76 -0.24 -9.11 -1.02
N ILE A 77 -1.39 -8.80 -1.62
CA ILE A 77 -2.66 -9.40 -1.24
C ILE A 77 -3.04 -10.40 -2.32
N ASP A 78 -3.37 -11.62 -1.92
CA ASP A 78 -3.80 -12.66 -2.84
C ASP A 78 -5.17 -12.30 -3.41
N SER A 79 -5.25 -12.22 -4.73
CA SER A 79 -6.48 -11.86 -5.42
C SER A 79 -7.61 -12.88 -5.23
N LEU A 80 -7.28 -14.13 -4.90
CA LEU A 80 -8.28 -15.17 -4.67
C LEU A 80 -9.14 -14.89 -3.44
N ASN A 81 -8.66 -14.10 -2.51
CA ASN A 81 -9.37 -13.76 -1.29
C ASN A 81 -10.26 -12.54 -1.43
N ASN A 82 -10.27 -11.91 -2.60
CA ASN A 82 -10.99 -10.66 -2.84
C ASN A 82 -12.05 -10.78 -3.93
N SER A 83 -12.41 -11.99 -4.23
CA SER A 83 -13.43 -12.24 -5.25
C SER A 83 -14.82 -11.77 -4.83
#